data_88f88e22d28fb17963280aa135903c97
#
_entry.id   88f88e22d28fb17963280aa135903c97
#
_cell.length_a   1.000
_cell.length_b   1.000
_cell.length_c   1.000
_cell.angle_alpha   90.00
_cell.angle_beta   90.00
_cell.angle_gamma   90.00
#
_symmetry.space_group_name_H-M   'P 1'
#
loop_
_entity.id
_entity.type
_entity.pdbx_description
1 polymer ?
#
loop_
_entity_poly.entity_id
_entity_poly.type
_entity_poly.pdbx_seq_one_letter_code
_entity_poly.pdbx_strand_id
1 'polypeptide(L)'
;MGEVAKQRHAAAAPAPAEAGTAAGGVGASGPGPQQPFLAADVGGTHARIGLVVGNAAGPRPVSVLHYHRYHCLDWPGLAAMLRDFVGQLAGTPHAALRGELRHCAVACAGYVLDDAIVNGNLPWPVSIREIRDGLGIGQLAVINDFEALAYATQFLAAGETRPVIDTAAAPAEGPVLVMGPGTGLGSAVLLPGRPRAQVLATEAGQVSLAPGNEREIEILRLFRRERAHVSFEDALSGPGLLKLYAALCELRGSPAQLLTPAEVTAAALAGSDGAAVEALEVFCGLLGSFVGDLVLLYGARGGVCLAGGILPQILPFLRASTFAERYFNKGVMRAYLQQVPVRLIEHGQLGVIGAAGWFLDERPGA
;
A
#
# COMPACT_ATOMS: atom_id res chain seq x y z
N MET A 1 -55.69 -1.54 25.11
CA MET A 1 -54.47 -1.64 25.87
C MET A 1 -53.44 -2.23 24.93
N GLY A 2 -52.74 -1.57 24.18
CA GLY A 2 -51.87 -0.45 24.10
C GLY A 2 -50.45 -0.92 24.30
N GLU A 3 -49.76 -1.46 23.23
CA GLU A 3 -48.34 -1.79 23.26
C GLU A 3 -47.63 -0.91 22.24
N VAL A 4 -46.88 0.08 22.77
CA VAL A 4 -46.16 1.12 22.03
C VAL A 4 -44.83 0.52 21.58
N ALA A 5 -44.69 0.22 20.27
CA ALA A 5 -43.41 -0.12 19.66
C ALA A 5 -42.48 1.09 19.64
N LYS A 6 -41.38 1.04 20.38
CA LYS A 6 -40.28 1.99 20.33
C LYS A 6 -39.49 1.79 19.01
N GLN A 7 -39.73 2.65 18.04
CA GLN A 7 -38.82 2.83 16.89
C GLN A 7 -37.51 3.44 17.41
N ARG A 8 -36.41 2.66 17.33
CA ARG A 8 -35.07 3.18 17.43
C ARG A 8 -34.71 3.79 16.05
N HIS A 9 -34.58 5.10 16.03
CA HIS A 9 -33.95 5.80 14.91
C HIS A 9 -32.49 5.35 14.85
N ALA A 10 -32.13 4.60 13.79
CA ALA A 10 -30.74 4.46 13.38
C ALA A 10 -30.32 5.81 12.77
N ALA A 11 -29.34 6.45 13.40
CA ALA A 11 -28.71 7.63 12.82
C ALA A 11 -28.02 7.21 11.51
N ALA A 12 -28.40 7.85 10.41
CA ALA A 12 -27.75 7.68 9.12
C ALA A 12 -26.30 8.17 9.24
N ALA A 13 -25.37 7.33 8.83
CA ALA A 13 -23.98 7.72 8.66
C ALA A 13 -23.90 8.88 7.63
N PRO A 14 -23.05 9.90 7.85
CA PRO A 14 -22.86 10.94 6.88
C PRO A 14 -22.30 10.35 5.57
N ALA A 15 -22.78 10.86 4.43
CA ALA A 15 -22.27 10.52 3.12
C ALA A 15 -20.75 10.81 3.04
N PRO A 16 -19.97 10.00 2.31
CA PRO A 16 -18.56 10.28 2.12
C PRO A 16 -18.41 11.65 1.45
N ALA A 17 -17.67 12.53 2.10
CA ALA A 17 -17.24 13.78 1.50
C ALA A 17 -16.43 13.43 0.23
N GLU A 18 -16.67 14.14 -0.85
CA GLU A 18 -15.86 14.09 -2.06
C GLU A 18 -14.39 14.20 -1.66
N ALA A 19 -13.55 13.31 -2.17
CA ALA A 19 -12.11 13.33 -2.01
C ALA A 19 -11.57 14.61 -2.65
N GLY A 20 -11.74 15.72 -1.96
CA GLY A 20 -11.11 16.97 -2.28
C GLY A 20 -9.61 16.83 -2.00
N THR A 21 -8.80 16.91 -3.04
CA THR A 21 -7.40 17.26 -2.91
C THR A 21 -7.32 18.53 -2.07
N ALA A 22 -6.94 18.40 -0.79
CA ALA A 22 -6.77 19.55 0.08
C ALA A 22 -5.53 20.36 -0.33
N ALA A 23 -5.62 21.06 -1.47
CA ALA A 23 -4.75 22.15 -1.83
C ALA A 23 -5.22 23.40 -1.08
N GLY A 24 -5.12 23.38 0.24
CA GLY A 24 -5.36 24.52 1.11
C GLY A 24 -4.05 25.19 1.49
N GLY A 25 -3.52 26.05 0.63
CA GLY A 25 -2.32 26.80 0.96
C GLY A 25 -2.13 28.00 0.02
N VAL A 26 -2.23 29.18 0.59
CA VAL A 26 -1.86 30.46 0.01
C VAL A 26 -0.52 30.35 -0.73
N GLY A 27 -0.50 30.59 -2.03
CA GLY A 27 0.55 31.07 -2.92
C GLY A 27 2.04 30.87 -2.63
N ALA A 28 2.48 29.73 -2.09
CA ALA A 28 3.88 29.38 -2.04
C ALA A 28 4.21 28.46 -3.22
N SER A 29 5.07 28.92 -4.13
CA SER A 29 5.64 28.05 -5.18
C SER A 29 6.35 26.85 -4.53
N GLY A 30 6.08 25.64 -5.02
CA GLY A 30 6.79 24.42 -4.58
C GLY A 30 8.31 24.54 -4.79
N PRO A 31 9.11 23.57 -4.30
CA PRO A 31 10.58 23.63 -4.38
C PRO A 31 11.02 23.74 -5.85
N GLY A 32 12.00 24.61 -6.14
CA GLY A 32 12.65 24.66 -7.44
C GLY A 32 13.26 23.29 -7.78
N PRO A 33 13.57 22.99 -9.07
CA PRO A 33 14.11 21.69 -9.47
C PRO A 33 15.36 21.22 -8.70
N GLN A 34 16.13 22.16 -8.16
CA GLN A 34 17.35 21.88 -7.38
C GLN A 34 17.20 22.14 -5.87
N GLN A 35 16.02 22.59 -5.42
CA GLN A 35 15.81 22.87 -4.01
C GLN A 35 15.56 21.57 -3.24
N PRO A 36 16.32 21.31 -2.15
CA PRO A 36 16.13 20.09 -1.37
C PRO A 36 14.81 20.14 -0.58
N PHE A 37 14.19 18.97 -0.44
CA PHE A 37 12.99 18.81 0.37
C PHE A 37 12.92 17.42 1.00
N LEU A 38 12.00 17.25 1.94
CA LEU A 38 11.78 15.97 2.61
C LEU A 38 10.69 15.18 1.85
N ALA A 39 10.89 13.87 1.74
CA ALA A 39 9.86 12.95 1.30
C ALA A 39 9.78 11.76 2.26
N ALA A 40 8.59 11.37 2.65
CA ALA A 40 8.34 10.26 3.56
C ALA A 40 7.34 9.28 2.96
N ASP A 41 7.58 7.97 3.21
CA ASP A 41 6.66 6.86 2.95
C ASP A 41 6.37 6.20 4.30
N VAL A 42 5.12 6.30 4.76
CA VAL A 42 4.71 5.96 6.12
C VAL A 42 3.69 4.83 6.09
N GLY A 43 4.17 3.62 6.33
CA GLY A 43 3.32 2.45 6.55
C GLY A 43 3.14 2.13 8.04
N GLY A 44 2.26 1.18 8.36
CA GLY A 44 1.91 0.84 9.74
C GLY A 44 3.07 0.36 10.62
N THR A 45 4.10 -0.26 10.04
CA THR A 45 5.25 -0.81 10.77
C THR A 45 6.52 0.04 10.61
N HIS A 46 6.73 0.63 9.44
CA HIS A 46 7.93 1.40 9.14
C HIS A 46 7.60 2.70 8.44
N ALA A 47 8.33 3.75 8.81
CA ALA A 47 8.40 4.99 8.04
C ALA A 47 9.79 5.08 7.35
N ARG A 48 9.78 5.51 6.11
CA ARG A 48 10.97 5.72 5.29
C ARG A 48 11.06 7.19 4.95
N ILE A 49 12.16 7.83 5.27
CA ILE A 49 12.35 9.27 5.07
C ILE A 49 13.56 9.50 4.18
N GLY A 50 13.42 10.38 3.21
CA GLY A 50 14.46 10.79 2.29
C GLY A 50 14.63 12.29 2.22
N LEU A 51 15.89 12.75 2.14
CA LEU A 51 16.25 14.06 1.63
C LEU A 51 16.37 13.92 0.11
N VAL A 52 15.59 14.69 -0.62
CA VAL A 52 15.49 14.57 -2.08
C VAL A 52 15.68 15.91 -2.78
N VAL A 53 16.13 15.85 -4.02
CA VAL A 53 16.19 17.01 -4.94
C VAL A 53 15.56 16.59 -6.28
N GLY A 54 14.95 17.55 -6.99
CA GLY A 54 14.46 17.32 -8.34
C GLY A 54 15.58 16.89 -9.29
N ASN A 55 15.28 16.01 -10.23
CA ASN A 55 16.22 15.46 -11.21
C ASN A 55 15.60 15.48 -12.63
N ALA A 56 15.58 16.65 -13.24
CA ALA A 56 14.97 16.82 -14.57
C ALA A 56 15.74 16.10 -15.70
N ALA A 57 17.02 15.77 -15.51
CA ALA A 57 17.85 15.13 -16.52
C ALA A 57 17.96 13.60 -16.37
N GLY A 58 17.49 13.05 -15.26
CA GLY A 58 17.60 11.63 -14.96
C GLY A 58 16.36 10.83 -15.33
N PRO A 59 16.45 9.48 -15.24
CA PRO A 59 15.31 8.60 -15.51
C PRO A 59 14.24 8.65 -14.42
N ARG A 60 14.52 9.29 -13.29
CA ARG A 60 13.61 9.48 -12.16
C ARG A 60 13.40 10.96 -11.88
N PRO A 61 12.22 11.36 -11.39
CA PRO A 61 11.89 12.77 -11.14
C PRO A 61 12.74 13.39 -10.03
N VAL A 62 13.31 12.55 -9.16
CA VAL A 62 14.13 12.97 -8.01
C VAL A 62 15.36 12.10 -7.83
N SER A 63 16.38 12.70 -7.21
CA SER A 63 17.52 11.99 -6.64
C SER A 63 17.38 11.96 -5.11
N VAL A 64 17.54 10.78 -4.50
CA VAL A 64 17.55 10.60 -3.05
C VAL A 64 18.99 10.80 -2.55
N LEU A 65 19.24 11.90 -1.82
CA LEU A 65 20.56 12.29 -1.33
C LEU A 65 20.91 11.59 -0.02
N HIS A 66 19.92 11.43 0.86
CA HIS A 66 20.04 10.72 2.13
C HIS A 66 18.74 10.00 2.42
N TYR A 67 18.82 8.85 3.11
CA TYR A 67 17.68 8.00 3.37
C TYR A 67 17.83 7.26 4.69
N HIS A 68 16.73 7.17 5.45
CA HIS A 68 16.68 6.39 6.68
C HIS A 68 15.32 5.68 6.82
N ARG A 69 15.34 4.49 7.44
CA ARG A 69 14.15 3.70 7.74
C ARG A 69 13.96 3.63 9.24
N TYR A 70 12.82 4.06 9.73
CA TYR A 70 12.40 4.04 11.12
C TYR A 70 11.40 2.91 11.37
N HIS A 71 11.42 2.33 12.57
CA HIS A 71 10.37 1.43 13.03
C HIS A 71 9.34 2.26 13.81
N CYS A 72 8.06 2.20 13.41
CA CYS A 72 7.04 3.12 13.92
C CYS A 72 6.79 3.03 15.42
N LEU A 73 6.90 1.83 16.02
CA LEU A 73 6.68 1.62 17.45
C LEU A 73 7.77 2.24 18.35
N ASP A 74 8.95 2.53 17.80
CA ASP A 74 10.06 3.09 18.57
C ASP A 74 9.95 4.62 18.72
N TRP A 75 8.94 5.24 18.12
CA TRP A 75 8.79 6.69 18.02
C TRP A 75 7.40 7.17 18.43
N PRO A 76 7.32 8.38 19.04
CA PRO A 76 6.04 8.94 19.45
C PRO A 76 5.19 9.49 18.29
N GLY A 77 5.75 9.62 17.08
CA GLY A 77 5.05 10.13 15.90
C GLY A 77 5.96 10.52 14.75
N LEU A 78 5.37 10.78 13.59
CA LEU A 78 6.09 11.14 12.37
C LEU A 78 6.89 12.44 12.51
N ALA A 79 6.35 13.44 13.21
CA ALA A 79 7.07 14.70 13.44
C ALA A 79 8.39 14.50 14.20
N ALA A 80 8.43 13.58 15.17
CA ALA A 80 9.66 13.25 15.90
C ALA A 80 10.68 12.55 15.00
N MET A 81 10.25 11.60 14.15
CA MET A 81 11.14 10.95 13.18
C MET A 81 11.73 11.95 12.18
N LEU A 82 10.90 12.85 11.65
CA LEU A 82 11.36 13.88 10.72
C LEU A 82 12.37 14.84 11.37
N ARG A 83 12.14 15.24 12.64
CA ARG A 83 13.12 16.05 13.40
C ARG A 83 14.44 15.31 13.61
N ASP A 84 14.38 14.05 13.98
CA ASP A 84 15.57 13.21 14.14
C ASP A 84 16.33 13.06 12.82
N PHE A 85 15.61 12.76 11.72
CA PHE A 85 16.21 12.67 10.39
C PHE A 85 16.94 13.94 9.99
N VAL A 86 16.31 15.12 10.18
CA VAL A 86 16.96 16.42 9.93
C VAL A 86 18.15 16.63 10.87
N GLY A 87 18.06 16.17 12.12
CA GLY A 87 19.17 16.17 13.07
C GLY A 87 20.37 15.37 12.58
N GLN A 88 20.13 14.15 12.08
CA GLN A 88 21.17 13.24 11.56
C GLN A 88 21.91 13.83 10.35
N LEU A 89 21.27 14.68 9.54
CA LEU A 89 21.93 15.33 8.40
C LEU A 89 23.18 16.16 8.82
N ALA A 90 23.27 16.60 10.09
CA ALA A 90 24.43 17.35 10.60
C ALA A 90 25.75 16.57 10.46
N GLY A 91 25.69 15.24 10.55
CA GLY A 91 26.86 14.35 10.41
C GLY A 91 27.11 13.87 8.98
N THR A 92 26.43 14.42 7.98
CA THR A 92 26.52 14.01 6.58
C THR A 92 27.08 15.13 5.68
N PRO A 93 27.47 14.83 4.43
CA PRO A 93 27.83 15.86 3.44
C PRO A 93 26.69 16.86 3.14
N HIS A 94 25.47 16.56 3.59
CA HIS A 94 24.26 17.35 3.34
C HIS A 94 23.93 18.30 4.51
N ALA A 95 24.82 18.49 5.47
CA ALA A 95 24.59 19.34 6.67
C ALA A 95 24.13 20.76 6.33
N ALA A 96 24.68 21.38 5.29
CA ALA A 96 24.32 22.73 4.85
C ALA A 96 22.87 22.84 4.39
N LEU A 97 22.29 21.78 3.80
CA LEU A 97 20.93 21.78 3.24
C LEU A 97 19.82 21.82 4.31
N ARG A 98 20.15 21.55 5.59
CA ARG A 98 19.17 21.58 6.70
C ARG A 98 18.43 22.91 6.81
N GLY A 99 19.13 24.02 6.59
CA GLY A 99 18.57 25.37 6.66
C GLY A 99 17.67 25.74 5.46
N GLU A 100 17.66 24.93 4.41
CA GLU A 100 16.93 25.18 3.17
C GLU A 100 15.60 24.42 3.09
N LEU A 101 15.36 23.49 4.01
CA LEU A 101 14.18 22.63 4.00
C LEU A 101 12.90 23.44 4.28
N ARG A 102 12.04 23.58 3.30
CA ARG A 102 10.76 24.29 3.39
C ARG A 102 9.58 23.46 2.89
N HIS A 103 9.84 22.29 2.34
CA HIS A 103 8.84 21.46 1.69
C HIS A 103 8.93 20.02 2.18
N CYS A 104 7.78 19.36 2.29
CA CYS A 104 7.69 17.96 2.67
C CYS A 104 6.56 17.27 1.91
N ALA A 105 6.84 16.12 1.32
CA ALA A 105 5.84 15.23 0.74
C ALA A 105 5.71 13.98 1.62
N VAL A 106 4.50 13.62 2.01
CA VAL A 106 4.22 12.47 2.87
C VAL A 106 3.28 11.51 2.15
N ALA A 107 3.75 10.32 1.80
CA ALA A 107 2.90 9.21 1.43
C ALA A 107 2.49 8.46 2.71
N CYS A 108 1.20 8.31 2.92
CA CYS A 108 0.67 7.66 4.11
C CYS A 108 -0.69 7.04 3.82
N ALA A 109 -0.94 5.83 4.32
CA ALA A 109 -2.28 5.24 4.27
C ALA A 109 -3.28 6.11 5.07
N GLY A 110 -4.55 6.09 4.67
CA GLY A 110 -5.61 6.89 5.30
C GLY A 110 -5.96 8.14 4.50
N TYR A 111 -6.70 9.05 5.12
CA TYR A 111 -7.18 10.28 4.50
C TYR A 111 -6.94 11.49 5.41
N VAL A 112 -6.84 12.67 4.79
CA VAL A 112 -6.68 13.93 5.53
C VAL A 112 -8.04 14.42 5.98
N LEU A 113 -8.17 14.67 7.29
CA LEU A 113 -9.33 15.32 7.88
C LEU A 113 -8.82 16.46 8.78
N ASP A 114 -9.25 17.68 8.52
CA ASP A 114 -8.80 18.92 9.16
C ASP A 114 -7.27 19.05 9.08
N ASP A 115 -6.57 18.83 10.21
CA ASP A 115 -5.12 18.96 10.32
C ASP A 115 -4.44 17.61 10.66
N ALA A 116 -5.13 16.50 10.46
CA ALA A 116 -4.64 15.17 10.78
C ALA A 116 -4.79 14.20 9.62
N ILE A 117 -3.89 13.22 9.56
CA ILE A 117 -4.09 12.03 8.72
C ILE A 117 -4.78 10.99 9.60
N VAL A 118 -6.01 10.65 9.24
CA VAL A 118 -6.78 9.60 9.89
C VAL A 118 -6.37 8.25 9.32
N ASN A 119 -5.78 7.42 10.16
CA ASN A 119 -5.29 6.09 9.77
C ASN A 119 -5.42 5.11 10.94
N GLY A 120 -6.11 3.99 10.73
CA GLY A 120 -6.26 2.93 11.74
C GLY A 120 -5.05 2.00 11.89
N ASN A 121 -4.06 2.10 11.01
CA ASN A 121 -2.91 1.18 10.96
C ASN A 121 -1.63 1.75 11.60
N LEU A 122 -1.62 3.04 11.94
CA LEU A 122 -0.49 3.68 12.63
C LEU A 122 -0.67 3.61 14.15
N PRO A 123 0.43 3.43 14.91
CA PRO A 123 0.36 3.40 16.36
C PRO A 123 0.14 4.77 17.01
N TRP A 124 0.16 5.84 16.22
CA TRP A 124 -0.01 7.24 16.64
C TRP A 124 -0.69 8.07 15.55
N PRO A 125 -1.38 9.16 15.94
CA PRO A 125 -1.95 10.10 14.98
C PRO A 125 -0.85 10.92 14.27
N VAL A 126 -1.11 11.34 13.04
CA VAL A 126 -0.20 12.23 12.28
C VAL A 126 -0.83 13.61 12.19
N SER A 127 -0.22 14.60 12.88
CA SER A 127 -0.60 16.01 12.79
C SER A 127 0.23 16.74 11.73
N ILE A 128 -0.46 17.31 10.76
CA ILE A 128 0.13 18.13 9.70
C ILE A 128 0.75 19.39 10.30
N ARG A 129 0.04 20.02 11.24
CA ARG A 129 0.50 21.22 11.95
C ARG A 129 1.77 20.97 12.75
N GLU A 130 1.82 19.88 13.52
CA GLU A 130 3.04 19.54 14.30
C GLU A 130 4.27 19.38 13.38
N ILE A 131 4.09 18.78 12.21
CA ILE A 131 5.19 18.63 11.24
C ILE A 131 5.61 20.00 10.69
N ARG A 132 4.64 20.82 10.27
CA ARG A 132 4.93 22.14 9.70
C ARG A 132 5.61 23.07 10.69
N ASP A 133 5.04 23.19 11.88
CA ASP A 133 5.54 24.12 12.92
C ASP A 133 6.85 23.62 13.50
N GLY A 134 6.99 22.31 13.75
CA GLY A 134 8.17 21.72 14.35
C GLY A 134 9.41 21.68 13.46
N LEU A 135 9.25 21.80 12.14
CA LEU A 135 10.34 21.75 11.15
C LEU A 135 10.45 23.03 10.32
N GLY A 136 9.59 24.01 10.50
CA GLY A 136 9.54 25.22 9.67
C GLY A 136 9.17 24.93 8.21
N ILE A 137 8.35 23.90 7.98
CA ILE A 137 7.89 23.51 6.64
C ILE A 137 6.79 24.46 6.16
N GLY A 138 7.07 25.20 5.09
CA GLY A 138 6.10 26.13 4.48
C GLY A 138 4.99 25.39 3.69
N GLN A 139 5.35 24.29 3.01
CA GLN A 139 4.41 23.49 2.24
C GLN A 139 4.58 22.00 2.56
N LEU A 140 3.50 21.37 3.02
CA LEU A 140 3.40 19.93 3.24
C LEU A 140 2.28 19.39 2.37
N ALA A 141 2.59 18.37 1.57
CA ALA A 141 1.60 17.63 0.77
C ALA A 141 1.49 16.20 1.27
N VAL A 142 0.27 15.68 1.23
CA VAL A 142 -0.03 14.30 1.62
C VAL A 142 -0.67 13.58 0.44
N ILE A 143 -0.19 12.38 0.18
CA ILE A 143 -0.74 11.45 -0.82
C ILE A 143 -0.94 10.09 -0.16
N ASN A 144 -1.87 9.27 -0.65
CA ASN A 144 -1.98 7.88 -0.20
C ASN A 144 -0.69 7.10 -0.54
N ASP A 145 -0.29 6.12 0.30
CA ASP A 145 0.94 5.35 0.12
C ASP A 145 0.93 4.48 -1.16
N PHE A 146 -0.22 3.87 -1.49
CA PHE A 146 -0.35 3.11 -2.75
C PHE A 146 -0.48 4.01 -3.98
N GLU A 147 -1.05 5.20 -3.85
CA GLU A 147 -1.01 6.19 -4.93
C GLU A 147 0.43 6.62 -5.24
N ALA A 148 1.22 6.94 -4.21
CA ALA A 148 2.63 7.27 -4.37
C ALA A 148 3.40 6.12 -5.00
N LEU A 149 3.15 4.88 -4.55
CA LEU A 149 3.79 3.70 -5.09
C LEU A 149 3.39 3.47 -6.56
N ALA A 150 2.10 3.63 -6.90
CA ALA A 150 1.62 3.50 -8.27
C ALA A 150 2.24 4.56 -9.18
N TYR A 151 2.28 5.81 -8.74
CA TYR A 151 2.95 6.89 -9.47
C TYR A 151 4.42 6.55 -9.76
N ALA A 152 5.12 5.94 -8.80
CA ALA A 152 6.53 5.59 -8.93
C ALA A 152 6.82 4.43 -9.89
N THR A 153 5.82 3.59 -10.21
CA THR A 153 6.04 2.42 -11.09
C THR A 153 6.50 2.80 -12.49
N GLN A 154 6.17 4.00 -12.96
CA GLN A 154 6.64 4.52 -14.26
C GLN A 154 8.16 4.74 -14.33
N PHE A 155 8.84 4.77 -13.18
CA PHE A 155 10.29 5.00 -13.05
C PHE A 155 11.06 3.74 -12.63
N LEU A 156 10.41 2.57 -12.63
CA LEU A 156 11.07 1.31 -12.28
C LEU A 156 12.10 0.90 -13.33
N ALA A 157 13.31 0.60 -12.86
CA ALA A 157 14.33 -0.04 -13.69
C ALA A 157 14.11 -1.57 -13.74
N ALA A 158 14.64 -2.21 -14.79
CA ALA A 158 14.44 -3.65 -15.03
C ALA A 158 14.90 -4.57 -13.88
N GLY A 159 15.90 -4.16 -13.09
CA GLY A 159 16.41 -4.93 -11.94
C GLY A 159 15.66 -4.72 -10.63
N GLU A 160 14.64 -3.85 -10.59
CA GLU A 160 13.92 -3.48 -9.35
C GLU A 160 12.61 -4.26 -9.17
N THR A 161 12.36 -5.20 -10.05
CA THR A 161 11.21 -6.10 -9.94
C THR A 161 11.63 -7.54 -10.18
N ARG A 162 10.90 -8.47 -9.54
CA ARG A 162 11.00 -9.91 -9.80
C ARG A 162 9.73 -10.43 -10.45
N PRO A 163 9.81 -11.29 -11.48
CA PRO A 163 8.63 -11.89 -12.08
C PRO A 163 7.94 -12.81 -11.06
N VAL A 164 6.62 -12.72 -10.96
CA VAL A 164 5.74 -13.69 -10.28
C VAL A 164 5.04 -14.53 -11.34
N ILE A 165 4.45 -13.88 -12.33
CA ILE A 165 3.97 -14.47 -13.57
C ILE A 165 4.69 -13.73 -14.70
N ASP A 166 5.48 -14.45 -15.49
CA ASP A 166 6.15 -13.90 -16.65
C ASP A 166 5.30 -14.15 -17.92
N THR A 167 5.44 -13.26 -18.88
CA THR A 167 4.74 -13.35 -20.16
C THR A 167 5.77 -13.27 -21.29
N ALA A 168 5.53 -14.00 -22.37
CA ALA A 168 6.40 -13.97 -23.56
C ALA A 168 6.33 -12.64 -24.33
N ALA A 169 5.25 -11.89 -24.16
CA ALA A 169 5.03 -10.60 -24.81
C ALA A 169 5.52 -9.44 -23.92
N ALA A 170 6.00 -8.36 -24.55
CA ALA A 170 6.21 -7.10 -23.84
C ALA A 170 4.87 -6.59 -23.27
N PRO A 171 4.88 -5.93 -22.09
CA PRO A 171 3.66 -5.33 -21.54
C PRO A 171 3.03 -4.38 -22.56
N ALA A 172 1.70 -4.46 -22.71
CA ALA A 172 0.96 -3.55 -23.56
C ALA A 172 0.92 -2.16 -22.91
N GLU A 173 0.79 -1.11 -23.71
CA GLU A 173 0.43 0.20 -23.17
C GLU A 173 -0.96 0.12 -22.53
N GLY A 174 -1.10 0.60 -21.30
CA GLY A 174 -2.35 0.57 -20.58
C GLY A 174 -2.19 0.75 -19.07
N PRO A 175 -3.30 0.74 -18.33
CA PRO A 175 -3.28 0.88 -16.88
C PRO A 175 -2.39 -0.18 -16.23
N VAL A 176 -1.67 0.22 -15.16
CA VAL A 176 -0.84 -0.66 -14.32
C VAL A 176 -1.48 -0.76 -12.95
N LEU A 177 -1.84 -1.98 -12.54
CA LEU A 177 -2.35 -2.24 -11.19
C LEU A 177 -1.17 -2.33 -10.22
N VAL A 178 -1.25 -1.61 -9.11
CA VAL A 178 -0.34 -1.75 -7.99
C VAL A 178 -1.14 -2.18 -6.78
N MET A 179 -0.74 -3.26 -6.11
CA MET A 179 -1.39 -3.70 -4.90
C MET A 179 -0.45 -4.51 -4.01
N GLY A 180 -0.77 -4.59 -2.73
CA GLY A 180 0.05 -5.40 -1.85
C GLY A 180 -0.49 -5.59 -0.45
N PRO A 181 -0.41 -6.82 0.07
CA PRO A 181 -0.71 -7.12 1.45
C PRO A 181 0.41 -6.65 2.38
N GLY A 182 0.02 -5.92 3.40
CA GLY A 182 0.86 -5.45 4.50
C GLY A 182 0.10 -5.55 5.82
N THR A 183 0.07 -4.47 6.61
CA THR A 183 -0.82 -4.34 7.78
C THR A 183 -2.29 -4.34 7.32
N GLY A 184 -2.59 -3.75 6.15
CA GLY A 184 -3.83 -3.84 5.40
C GLY A 184 -3.61 -4.40 3.99
N LEU A 185 -4.55 -4.14 3.08
CA LEU A 185 -4.49 -4.50 1.65
C LEU A 185 -4.68 -3.24 0.81
N GLY A 186 -3.58 -2.59 0.47
CA GLY A 186 -3.61 -1.38 -0.35
C GLY A 186 -3.60 -1.68 -1.85
N SER A 187 -4.16 -0.77 -2.63
CA SER A 187 -4.13 -0.82 -4.09
C SER A 187 -4.36 0.54 -4.74
N ALA A 188 -3.76 0.74 -5.90
CA ALA A 188 -3.99 1.88 -6.78
C ALA A 188 -3.73 1.49 -8.23
N VAL A 189 -4.18 2.31 -9.18
CA VAL A 189 -3.97 2.06 -10.61
C VAL A 189 -3.29 3.26 -11.25
N LEU A 190 -2.12 3.06 -11.84
CA LEU A 190 -1.50 4.05 -12.69
C LEU A 190 -2.19 4.05 -14.05
N LEU A 191 -2.69 5.19 -14.46
CA LEU A 191 -3.26 5.46 -15.78
C LEU A 191 -2.19 6.22 -16.60
N PRO A 192 -1.47 5.56 -17.50
CA PRO A 192 -0.49 6.23 -18.33
C PRO A 192 -1.19 7.24 -19.24
N GLY A 193 -0.61 8.44 -19.37
CA GLY A 193 -1.21 9.51 -20.15
C GLY A 193 -0.22 10.61 -20.49
N ARG A 194 -0.62 11.49 -21.40
CA ARG A 194 0.13 12.71 -21.75
C ARG A 194 -0.74 13.94 -21.51
N PRO A 195 -0.22 15.03 -20.96
CA PRO A 195 1.20 15.27 -20.64
C PRO A 195 1.69 14.54 -19.39
N ARG A 196 0.80 13.99 -18.54
CA ARG A 196 1.15 13.34 -17.27
C ARG A 196 0.34 12.06 -17.06
N ALA A 197 0.95 11.10 -16.39
CA ALA A 197 0.23 9.94 -15.85
C ALA A 197 -0.67 10.38 -14.69
N GLN A 198 -1.81 9.72 -14.55
CA GLN A 198 -2.73 9.90 -13.42
C GLN A 198 -2.74 8.64 -12.56
N VAL A 199 -3.04 8.78 -11.30
CA VAL A 199 -3.26 7.64 -10.41
C VAL A 199 -4.70 7.64 -9.95
N LEU A 200 -5.35 6.49 -10.11
CA LEU A 200 -6.66 6.21 -9.54
C LEU A 200 -6.45 5.56 -8.18
N ALA A 201 -6.76 6.29 -7.11
CA ALA A 201 -6.85 5.75 -5.77
C ALA A 201 -7.98 4.73 -5.67
N THR A 202 -7.76 3.63 -4.96
CA THR A 202 -8.79 2.62 -4.75
C THR A 202 -8.73 2.03 -3.35
N GLU A 203 -9.90 1.70 -2.81
CA GLU A 203 -10.06 0.91 -1.60
C GLU A 203 -10.49 -0.53 -1.95
N ALA A 204 -9.86 -1.11 -2.97
CA ALA A 204 -10.22 -2.43 -3.46
C ALA A 204 -10.07 -3.53 -2.40
N GLY A 205 -9.19 -3.36 -1.41
CA GLY A 205 -9.07 -4.28 -0.27
C GLY A 205 -10.37 -4.46 0.51
N GLN A 206 -11.27 -3.47 0.48
CA GLN A 206 -12.55 -3.47 1.20
C GLN A 206 -13.70 -4.09 0.42
N VAL A 207 -13.51 -4.53 -0.83
CA VAL A 207 -14.57 -5.25 -1.54
C VAL A 207 -14.80 -6.63 -0.91
N SER A 208 -16.02 -7.15 -1.07
CA SER A 208 -16.44 -8.40 -0.44
C SER A 208 -15.56 -9.57 -0.88
N LEU A 209 -15.14 -10.39 0.08
CA LEU A 209 -14.38 -11.62 -0.16
C LEU A 209 -15.19 -12.59 -1.02
N ALA A 210 -14.65 -12.97 -2.16
CA ALA A 210 -15.24 -13.93 -3.09
C ALA A 210 -14.50 -15.27 -3.01
N PRO A 211 -15.07 -16.30 -2.33
CA PRO A 211 -14.48 -17.63 -2.26
C PRO A 211 -14.56 -18.32 -3.62
N GLY A 212 -13.52 -19.05 -3.99
CA GLY A 212 -13.41 -19.78 -5.25
C GLY A 212 -13.42 -21.31 -5.11
N ASN A 213 -13.53 -21.83 -3.89
CA ASN A 213 -13.63 -23.27 -3.59
C ASN A 213 -14.32 -23.51 -2.25
N GLU A 214 -14.65 -24.80 -1.96
CA GLU A 214 -15.37 -25.17 -0.74
C GLU A 214 -14.64 -24.81 0.55
N ARG A 215 -13.30 -24.95 0.60
CA ARG A 215 -12.51 -24.58 1.77
C ARG A 215 -12.61 -23.08 2.08
N GLU A 216 -12.56 -22.25 1.07
CA GLU A 216 -12.73 -20.80 1.21
C GLU A 216 -14.16 -20.42 1.63
N ILE A 217 -15.17 -21.19 1.18
CA ILE A 217 -16.57 -21.02 1.62
C ILE A 217 -16.69 -21.35 3.12
N GLU A 218 -16.07 -22.43 3.60
CA GLU A 218 -16.05 -22.77 5.02
C GLU A 218 -15.39 -21.68 5.87
N ILE A 219 -14.24 -21.16 5.42
CA ILE A 219 -13.54 -20.03 6.07
C ILE A 219 -14.42 -18.78 6.09
N LEU A 220 -15.06 -18.43 4.97
CA LEU A 220 -15.97 -17.28 4.90
C LEU A 220 -17.14 -17.43 5.88
N ARG A 221 -17.70 -18.64 6.06
CA ARG A 221 -18.75 -18.91 7.05
C ARG A 221 -18.27 -18.63 8.48
N LEU A 222 -17.01 -18.97 8.81
CA LEU A 222 -16.43 -18.67 10.11
C LEU A 222 -16.26 -17.14 10.30
N PHE A 223 -15.69 -16.46 9.33
CA PHE A 223 -15.50 -15.01 9.39
C PHE A 223 -16.82 -14.25 9.56
N ARG A 224 -17.90 -14.72 8.94
CA ARG A 224 -19.23 -14.12 9.03
C ARG A 224 -19.94 -14.33 10.38
N ARG A 225 -19.42 -15.14 11.28
CA ARG A 225 -19.95 -15.24 12.64
C ARG A 225 -19.73 -13.96 13.45
N GLU A 226 -18.63 -13.27 13.16
CA GLU A 226 -18.21 -12.08 13.90
C GLU A 226 -18.61 -10.76 13.23
N ARG A 227 -18.84 -10.78 11.92
CA ARG A 227 -19.07 -9.56 11.13
C ARG A 227 -20.00 -9.78 9.94
N ALA A 228 -20.80 -8.76 9.63
CA ALA A 228 -21.74 -8.82 8.50
C ALA A 228 -21.01 -8.71 7.14
N HIS A 229 -19.99 -7.85 7.06
CA HIS A 229 -19.14 -7.68 5.88
C HIS A 229 -17.79 -8.33 6.11
N VAL A 230 -17.35 -9.15 5.16
CA VAL A 230 -16.01 -9.74 5.12
C VAL A 230 -15.36 -9.26 3.83
N SER A 231 -14.27 -8.53 3.96
CA SER A 231 -13.51 -7.99 2.84
C SER A 231 -12.34 -8.89 2.44
N PHE A 232 -11.75 -8.62 1.27
CA PHE A 232 -10.49 -9.28 0.90
C PHE A 232 -9.36 -8.96 1.90
N GLU A 233 -9.32 -7.75 2.46
CA GLU A 233 -8.33 -7.39 3.49
C GLU A 233 -8.44 -8.27 4.73
N ASP A 234 -9.62 -8.75 5.10
CA ASP A 234 -9.82 -9.67 6.23
C ASP A 234 -9.08 -11.01 6.05
N ALA A 235 -8.72 -11.37 4.82
CA ALA A 235 -7.93 -12.54 4.49
C ALA A 235 -6.53 -12.19 3.95
N LEU A 236 -6.40 -11.13 3.16
CA LEU A 236 -5.20 -10.76 2.41
C LEU A 236 -4.41 -9.61 3.08
N SER A 237 -4.16 -9.74 4.37
CA SER A 237 -3.28 -8.85 5.14
C SER A 237 -2.49 -9.67 6.15
N GLY A 238 -1.56 -9.05 6.89
CA GLY A 238 -0.88 -9.73 7.99
C GLY A 238 -1.88 -10.27 9.02
N PRO A 239 -2.74 -9.42 9.61
CA PRO A 239 -3.83 -9.88 10.46
C PRO A 239 -4.75 -10.90 9.78
N GLY A 240 -4.99 -10.76 8.47
CA GLY A 240 -5.80 -11.68 7.67
C GLY A 240 -5.19 -13.08 7.58
N LEU A 241 -3.88 -13.18 7.39
CA LEU A 241 -3.18 -14.46 7.38
C LEU A 241 -3.31 -15.19 8.73
N LEU A 242 -3.22 -14.45 9.84
CA LEU A 242 -3.43 -15.00 11.17
C LEU A 242 -4.88 -15.48 11.37
N LYS A 243 -5.88 -14.72 10.86
CA LYS A 243 -7.28 -15.15 10.89
C LYS A 243 -7.53 -16.41 10.04
N LEU A 244 -6.93 -16.50 8.86
CA LEU A 244 -6.98 -17.72 8.03
C LEU A 244 -6.45 -18.92 8.79
N TYR A 245 -5.29 -18.79 9.44
CA TYR A 245 -4.69 -19.81 10.26
C TYR A 245 -5.63 -20.26 11.40
N ALA A 246 -6.17 -19.31 12.15
CA ALA A 246 -7.09 -19.60 13.26
C ALA A 246 -8.35 -20.33 12.76
N ALA A 247 -8.95 -19.88 11.66
CA ALA A 247 -10.11 -20.52 11.04
C ALA A 247 -9.81 -21.97 10.62
N LEU A 248 -8.64 -22.22 10.03
CA LEU A 248 -8.24 -23.56 9.62
C LEU A 248 -7.93 -24.48 10.81
N CYS A 249 -7.40 -23.95 11.91
CA CYS A 249 -7.27 -24.70 13.17
C CYS A 249 -8.65 -25.09 13.71
N GLU A 250 -9.63 -24.17 13.70
CA GLU A 250 -11.01 -24.46 14.13
C GLU A 250 -11.65 -25.55 13.26
N LEU A 251 -11.54 -25.46 11.93
CA LEU A 251 -12.06 -26.47 11.00
C LEU A 251 -11.43 -27.86 11.21
N ARG A 252 -10.20 -27.90 11.71
CA ARG A 252 -9.48 -29.14 12.05
C ARG A 252 -9.76 -29.64 13.47
N GLY A 253 -10.50 -28.87 14.28
CA GLY A 253 -10.73 -29.18 15.71
C GLY A 253 -9.47 -29.08 16.56
N SER A 254 -8.49 -28.27 16.16
CA SER A 254 -7.22 -28.07 16.88
C SER A 254 -7.10 -26.61 17.37
N PRO A 255 -6.42 -26.37 18.53
CA PRO A 255 -6.20 -25.02 19.00
C PRO A 255 -5.18 -24.28 18.11
N ALA A 256 -5.41 -23.00 17.86
CA ALA A 256 -4.43 -22.13 17.22
C ALA A 256 -3.29 -21.81 18.22
N GLN A 257 -2.07 -22.15 17.88
CA GLN A 257 -0.90 -21.96 18.75
C GLN A 257 -0.04 -20.76 18.33
N LEU A 258 -0.04 -20.41 17.05
CA LEU A 258 0.72 -19.28 16.53
C LEU A 258 -0.10 -17.99 16.71
N LEU A 259 0.54 -16.94 17.21
CA LEU A 259 -0.12 -15.71 17.66
C LEU A 259 0.18 -14.50 16.78
N THR A 260 1.13 -14.63 15.86
CA THR A 260 1.54 -13.54 14.99
C THR A 260 1.60 -13.98 13.51
N PRO A 261 1.36 -13.07 12.57
CA PRO A 261 1.50 -13.37 11.14
C PRO A 261 2.90 -13.85 10.75
N ALA A 262 3.93 -13.37 11.45
CA ALA A 262 5.32 -13.78 11.23
C ALA A 262 5.56 -15.24 11.64
N GLU A 263 5.00 -15.68 12.78
CA GLU A 263 5.06 -17.08 13.21
C GLU A 263 4.33 -18.00 12.22
N VAL A 264 3.13 -17.60 11.75
CA VAL A 264 2.39 -18.37 10.73
C VAL A 264 3.21 -18.50 9.45
N THR A 265 3.78 -17.39 8.97
CA THR A 265 4.64 -17.39 7.77
C THR A 265 5.85 -18.31 7.96
N ALA A 266 6.55 -18.18 9.08
CA ALA A 266 7.74 -18.99 9.36
C ALA A 266 7.42 -20.49 9.47
N ALA A 267 6.34 -20.86 10.16
CA ALA A 267 5.89 -22.24 10.30
C ALA A 267 5.44 -22.83 8.95
N ALA A 268 4.76 -22.04 8.12
CA ALA A 268 4.34 -22.45 6.78
C ALA A 268 5.54 -22.71 5.87
N LEU A 269 6.52 -21.79 5.84
CA LEU A 269 7.74 -21.93 5.02
C LEU A 269 8.62 -23.10 5.48
N ALA A 270 8.66 -23.38 6.78
CA ALA A 270 9.37 -24.53 7.34
C ALA A 270 8.60 -25.86 7.17
N GLY A 271 7.32 -25.84 6.81
CA GLY A 271 6.46 -27.02 6.76
C GLY A 271 6.19 -27.64 8.13
N SER A 272 6.41 -26.91 9.22
CA SER A 272 6.33 -27.42 10.60
C SER A 272 4.90 -27.44 11.16
N ASP A 273 3.97 -26.70 10.57
CA ASP A 273 2.55 -26.66 10.94
C ASP A 273 1.67 -26.75 9.69
N GLY A 274 0.89 -27.84 9.59
CA GLY A 274 0.04 -28.09 8.41
C GLY A 274 -1.12 -27.10 8.25
N ALA A 275 -1.61 -26.46 9.33
CA ALA A 275 -2.63 -25.43 9.23
C ALA A 275 -2.01 -24.11 8.76
N ALA A 276 -0.77 -23.81 9.15
CA ALA A 276 -0.04 -22.63 8.67
C ALA A 276 0.30 -22.77 7.18
N VAL A 277 0.72 -23.96 6.72
CA VAL A 277 0.95 -24.23 5.29
C VAL A 277 -0.34 -24.01 4.49
N GLU A 278 -1.47 -24.58 4.94
CA GLU A 278 -2.77 -24.41 4.27
C GLU A 278 -3.23 -22.93 4.30
N ALA A 279 -3.00 -22.22 5.41
CA ALA A 279 -3.34 -20.80 5.51
C ALA A 279 -2.58 -19.96 4.48
N LEU A 280 -1.29 -20.22 4.31
CA LEU A 280 -0.48 -19.51 3.31
C LEU A 280 -0.87 -19.90 1.88
N GLU A 281 -1.28 -21.14 1.63
CA GLU A 281 -1.79 -21.59 0.33
C GLU A 281 -3.13 -20.92 -0.02
N VAL A 282 -4.08 -20.86 0.93
CA VAL A 282 -5.35 -20.14 0.76
C VAL A 282 -5.11 -18.66 0.53
N PHE A 283 -4.20 -18.05 1.28
CA PHE A 283 -3.80 -16.65 1.08
C PHE A 283 -3.29 -16.40 -0.34
N CYS A 284 -2.37 -17.23 -0.83
CA CYS A 284 -1.83 -17.10 -2.20
C CYS A 284 -2.91 -17.32 -3.27
N GLY A 285 -3.78 -18.30 -3.10
CA GLY A 285 -4.88 -18.59 -4.02
C GLY A 285 -5.90 -17.45 -4.10
N LEU A 286 -6.34 -16.92 -2.95
CA LEU A 286 -7.22 -15.76 -2.88
C LEU A 286 -6.56 -14.52 -3.50
N LEU A 287 -5.27 -14.29 -3.24
CA LEU A 287 -4.53 -13.18 -3.84
C LEU A 287 -4.50 -13.30 -5.37
N GLY A 288 -4.25 -14.50 -5.90
CA GLY A 288 -4.27 -14.75 -7.34
C GLY A 288 -5.63 -14.46 -7.96
N SER A 289 -6.72 -14.97 -7.34
CA SER A 289 -8.09 -14.68 -7.77
C SER A 289 -8.36 -13.18 -7.80
N PHE A 290 -8.05 -12.47 -6.72
CA PHE A 290 -8.35 -11.06 -6.57
C PHE A 290 -7.54 -10.18 -7.53
N VAL A 291 -6.24 -10.46 -7.70
CA VAL A 291 -5.41 -9.77 -8.71
C VAL A 291 -6.01 -9.95 -10.11
N GLY A 292 -6.44 -11.16 -10.45
CA GLY A 292 -7.10 -11.43 -11.74
C GLY A 292 -8.41 -10.63 -11.92
N ASP A 293 -9.22 -10.50 -10.88
CA ASP A 293 -10.46 -9.70 -10.91
C ASP A 293 -10.15 -8.21 -11.13
N LEU A 294 -9.17 -7.66 -10.40
CA LEU A 294 -8.79 -6.26 -10.53
C LEU A 294 -8.16 -5.94 -11.90
N VAL A 295 -7.37 -6.87 -12.47
CA VAL A 295 -6.85 -6.71 -13.84
C VAL A 295 -7.99 -6.60 -14.85
N LEU A 296 -9.03 -7.41 -14.71
CA LEU A 296 -10.20 -7.35 -15.59
C LEU A 296 -11.03 -6.09 -15.35
N LEU A 297 -11.23 -5.72 -14.09
CA LEU A 297 -12.04 -4.57 -13.69
C LEU A 297 -11.44 -3.24 -14.21
N TYR A 298 -10.11 -3.08 -14.07
CA TYR A 298 -9.42 -1.85 -14.44
C TYR A 298 -8.79 -1.89 -15.84
N GLY A 299 -8.89 -3.01 -16.55
CA GLY A 299 -8.23 -3.18 -17.83
C GLY A 299 -6.71 -3.06 -17.75
N ALA A 300 -6.08 -3.56 -16.67
CA ALA A 300 -4.68 -3.33 -16.34
C ALA A 300 -3.71 -4.07 -17.27
N ARG A 301 -3.71 -3.72 -18.56
CA ARG A 301 -2.88 -4.35 -19.61
C ARG A 301 -1.40 -4.00 -19.48
N GLY A 302 -1.07 -2.88 -18.85
CA GLY A 302 0.30 -2.47 -18.58
C GLY A 302 1.03 -3.38 -17.57
N GLY A 303 0.30 -4.26 -16.89
CA GLY A 303 0.85 -5.22 -15.94
C GLY A 303 0.38 -5.01 -14.51
N VAL A 304 0.87 -5.88 -13.63
CA VAL A 304 0.62 -5.82 -12.19
C VAL A 304 1.95 -5.69 -11.45
N CYS A 305 2.03 -4.73 -10.56
CA CYS A 305 3.11 -4.54 -9.62
C CYS A 305 2.63 -4.91 -8.21
N LEU A 306 3.05 -6.08 -7.73
CA LEU A 306 2.82 -6.49 -6.35
C LEU A 306 3.83 -5.81 -5.42
N ALA A 307 3.39 -5.43 -4.23
CA ALA A 307 4.18 -4.75 -3.22
C ALA A 307 3.84 -5.28 -1.81
N GLY A 308 4.29 -4.59 -0.77
CA GLY A 308 4.04 -4.93 0.63
C GLY A 308 5.11 -5.81 1.25
N GLY A 309 5.12 -5.88 2.58
CA GLY A 309 6.20 -6.52 3.34
C GLY A 309 6.12 -8.04 3.41
N ILE A 310 4.99 -8.65 3.10
CA ILE A 310 4.78 -10.10 3.19
C ILE A 310 5.35 -10.82 1.97
N LEU A 311 5.02 -10.33 0.77
CA LEU A 311 5.29 -11.04 -0.49
C LEU A 311 6.78 -11.30 -0.78
N PRO A 312 7.73 -10.39 -0.48
CA PRO A 312 9.15 -10.69 -0.66
C PRO A 312 9.63 -11.89 0.17
N GLN A 313 9.07 -12.09 1.36
CA GLN A 313 9.44 -13.18 2.26
C GLN A 313 8.94 -14.54 1.78
N ILE A 314 7.81 -14.56 1.07
CA ILE A 314 7.16 -15.79 0.61
C ILE A 314 7.28 -16.01 -0.90
N LEU A 315 8.08 -15.23 -1.63
CA LEU A 315 8.13 -15.27 -3.10
C LEU A 315 8.33 -16.67 -3.69
N PRO A 316 9.24 -17.53 -3.18
CA PRO A 316 9.36 -18.91 -3.67
C PRO A 316 8.07 -19.73 -3.47
N PHE A 317 7.43 -19.59 -2.31
CA PHE A 317 6.15 -20.24 -1.99
C PHE A 317 5.03 -19.70 -2.90
N LEU A 318 4.92 -18.39 -3.05
CA LEU A 318 3.92 -17.75 -3.91
C LEU A 318 3.98 -18.28 -5.36
N ARG A 319 5.18 -18.44 -5.90
CA ARG A 319 5.38 -18.98 -7.25
C ARG A 319 5.00 -20.46 -7.38
N ALA A 320 5.17 -21.24 -6.31
CA ALA A 320 4.85 -22.66 -6.28
C ALA A 320 3.38 -22.93 -5.92
N SER A 321 2.68 -21.95 -5.34
CA SER A 321 1.30 -22.04 -4.87
C SER A 321 0.28 -21.99 -6.02
N THR A 322 -0.99 -22.09 -5.67
CA THR A 322 -2.12 -21.92 -6.62
C THR A 322 -2.32 -20.47 -7.10
N PHE A 323 -1.47 -19.50 -6.74
CA PHE A 323 -1.60 -18.10 -7.16
C PHE A 323 -1.80 -17.95 -8.66
N ALA A 324 -0.91 -18.50 -9.48
CA ALA A 324 -0.96 -18.36 -10.94
C ALA A 324 -2.18 -19.08 -11.54
N GLU A 325 -2.50 -20.28 -11.04
CA GLU A 325 -3.69 -21.02 -11.46
C GLU A 325 -4.96 -20.20 -11.21
N ARG A 326 -5.10 -19.66 -10.01
CA ARG A 326 -6.24 -18.87 -9.58
C ARG A 326 -6.33 -17.52 -10.30
N TYR A 327 -5.20 -16.88 -10.57
CA TYR A 327 -5.11 -15.67 -11.41
C TYR A 327 -5.69 -15.91 -12.81
N PHE A 328 -5.33 -17.02 -13.43
CA PHE A 328 -5.81 -17.37 -14.77
C PHE A 328 -7.20 -18.00 -14.82
N ASN A 329 -7.77 -18.38 -13.68
CA ASN A 329 -9.10 -19.03 -13.63
C ASN A 329 -10.24 -18.02 -13.80
N LYS A 330 -10.31 -17.39 -14.97
CA LYS A 330 -11.32 -16.39 -15.37
C LYS A 330 -12.04 -16.76 -16.66
N GLY A 331 -12.29 -18.06 -16.85
CA GLY A 331 -13.04 -18.57 -18.00
C GLY A 331 -12.49 -18.07 -19.32
N VAL A 332 -13.35 -17.49 -20.14
CA VAL A 332 -12.99 -16.97 -21.49
C VAL A 332 -11.91 -15.86 -21.44
N MET A 333 -11.74 -15.19 -20.31
CA MET A 333 -10.74 -14.12 -20.14
C MET A 333 -9.32 -14.64 -19.83
N ARG A 334 -9.13 -15.96 -19.71
CA ARG A 334 -7.81 -16.56 -19.47
C ARG A 334 -6.74 -16.06 -20.47
N ALA A 335 -7.07 -16.07 -21.76
CA ALA A 335 -6.13 -15.64 -22.81
C ALA A 335 -5.74 -14.16 -22.71
N TYR A 336 -6.64 -13.31 -22.22
CA TYR A 336 -6.35 -11.90 -21.92
C TYR A 336 -5.34 -11.80 -20.77
N LEU A 337 -5.57 -12.50 -19.66
CA LEU A 337 -4.70 -12.47 -18.48
C LEU A 337 -3.31 -13.06 -18.75
N GLN A 338 -3.17 -14.01 -19.66
CA GLN A 338 -1.88 -14.56 -20.08
C GLN A 338 -0.94 -13.55 -20.76
N GLN A 339 -1.47 -12.39 -21.17
CA GLN A 339 -0.68 -11.30 -21.75
C GLN A 339 -0.25 -10.26 -20.70
N VAL A 340 -0.75 -10.35 -19.47
CA VAL A 340 -0.53 -9.36 -18.42
C VAL A 340 0.51 -9.90 -17.43
N PRO A 341 1.74 -9.34 -17.39
CA PRO A 341 2.77 -9.77 -16.46
C PRO A 341 2.44 -9.35 -15.02
N VAL A 342 2.79 -10.22 -14.06
CA VAL A 342 2.72 -9.92 -12.63
C VAL A 342 4.12 -9.91 -12.05
N ARG A 343 4.54 -8.79 -11.49
CA ARG A 343 5.89 -8.57 -10.95
C ARG A 343 5.83 -8.13 -9.49
N LEU A 344 6.80 -8.53 -8.71
CA LEU A 344 6.99 -8.08 -7.33
C LEU A 344 8.04 -6.96 -7.32
N ILE A 345 7.71 -5.83 -6.68
CA ILE A 345 8.63 -4.70 -6.50
C ILE A 345 9.63 -5.03 -5.37
N GLU A 346 10.92 -4.80 -5.62
CA GLU A 346 12.00 -4.96 -4.63
C GLU A 346 12.80 -3.67 -4.40
N HIS A 347 12.21 -2.52 -4.56
CA HIS A 347 12.88 -1.24 -4.37
C HIS A 347 12.42 -0.54 -3.07
N GLY A 348 13.30 -0.50 -2.05
CA GLY A 348 12.97 0.00 -0.71
C GLY A 348 12.68 1.51 -0.62
N GLN A 349 13.02 2.31 -1.63
CA GLN A 349 12.83 3.77 -1.64
C GLN A 349 11.69 4.21 -2.58
N LEU A 350 10.96 3.26 -3.19
CA LEU A 350 10.01 3.60 -4.26
C LEU A 350 8.87 4.48 -3.76
N GLY A 351 8.34 4.25 -2.55
CA GLY A 351 7.32 5.11 -1.96
C GLY A 351 7.81 6.56 -1.73
N VAL A 352 9.06 6.72 -1.29
CA VAL A 352 9.69 8.06 -1.14
C VAL A 352 9.84 8.75 -2.51
N ILE A 353 10.31 8.02 -3.53
CA ILE A 353 10.44 8.54 -4.90
C ILE A 353 9.07 8.92 -5.46
N GLY A 354 8.05 8.09 -5.20
CA GLY A 354 6.68 8.35 -5.64
C GLY A 354 6.07 9.59 -5.00
N ALA A 355 6.16 9.72 -3.68
CA ALA A 355 5.69 10.90 -2.96
C ALA A 355 6.38 12.18 -3.46
N ALA A 356 7.70 12.11 -3.63
CA ALA A 356 8.49 13.25 -4.09
C ALA A 356 8.19 13.62 -5.54
N GLY A 357 8.11 12.65 -6.44
CA GLY A 357 7.82 12.88 -7.86
C GLY A 357 6.42 13.42 -8.07
N TRP A 358 5.42 12.83 -7.42
CA TRP A 358 4.05 13.32 -7.44
C TRP A 358 3.98 14.78 -6.95
N PHE A 359 4.65 15.09 -5.82
CA PHE A 359 4.69 16.44 -5.28
C PHE A 359 5.32 17.45 -6.25
N LEU A 360 6.31 17.05 -7.04
CA LEU A 360 6.91 17.91 -8.07
C LEU A 360 5.97 18.14 -9.26
N ASP A 361 5.17 17.16 -9.62
CA ASP A 361 4.25 17.22 -10.78
C ASP A 361 2.94 17.98 -10.49
N GLU A 362 2.44 17.93 -9.24
CA GLU A 362 1.19 18.61 -8.84
C GLU A 362 1.32 20.14 -8.71
N ARG A 363 2.44 20.72 -9.11
CA ARG A 363 2.62 22.18 -9.03
C ARG A 363 1.73 22.93 -10.01
N PRO A 364 1.10 24.04 -9.59
CA PRO A 364 0.54 25.00 -10.53
C PRO A 364 1.69 25.57 -11.40
N GLY A 365 1.74 25.19 -12.66
CA GLY A 365 2.69 25.75 -13.65
C GLY A 365 3.91 24.89 -14.00
N ALA A 366 3.91 23.60 -13.70
CA ALA A 366 4.86 22.63 -14.27
C ALA A 366 4.35 22.03 -15.58
#